data_5a6708411b25cc4021425adb1be665a6
#
_entry.id   5a6708411b25cc4021425adb1be665a6
#
_cell.length_a   1.000
_cell.length_b   1.000
_cell.length_c   1.000
_cell.angle_alpha   90.00
_cell.angle_beta   90.00
_cell.angle_gamma   90.00
#
_symmetry.space_group_name_H-M   'P 1'
#
loop_
_entity.id
_entity.type
_entity.pdbx_description
1 polymer ?
#
loop_
_entity_poly.entity_id
_entity_poly.type
_entity_poly.pdbx_seq_one_letter_code
_entity_poly.pdbx_strand_id
1 'polypeptide(L)'
;MDVRLNTFVLSMRPDKSMTLLTPDGLLEVQAKAVVLATGARERSRGEIQIPGDRPAGVMPAGTAQEIINKKGFMPGKKAFVLGSGDIGLIISRRLTWEGAEVVGVAEIMDYPTGLNRNVVQCLHDYDIPLHLSHTVTDIYGSNRLEGIELTRVDENLQPVEGTEKDIDVDLLLLSVGLVPENDFFKEAGVTLSQKTRGPLVDEWFQTDVPGIFGCGNSVHVEDLVDWVTMDGFRAGDGAVAYAGNGRLPKSEKEVVAGENVNYVVPHKVSGEDEFRFALRVEEPMENADISIKDTDISFFEQIVTPGEMEVKDVEEEDLSELEDLDELEVEVTRRF
;
A
#
# COMPACT_ATOMS: atom_id res chain seq x y z
N MET A 1 -15.79 16.27 19.69
CA MET A 1 -15.04 16.29 18.43
C MET A 1 -15.78 17.21 17.46
N ASP A 2 -15.08 18.16 16.79
CA ASP A 2 -15.65 19.03 15.74
C ASP A 2 -15.34 18.40 14.38
N VAL A 3 -16.39 17.91 13.69
CA VAL A 3 -16.27 17.29 12.37
C VAL A 3 -16.74 18.27 11.31
N ARG A 4 -15.84 18.66 10.40
CA ARG A 4 -16.11 19.61 9.33
C ARG A 4 -16.23 18.89 7.99
N LEU A 5 -17.47 18.62 7.57
CA LEU A 5 -17.77 18.08 6.25
C LEU A 5 -17.64 19.17 5.18
N ASN A 6 -17.44 18.74 3.91
CA ASN A 6 -17.26 19.64 2.77
C ASN A 6 -16.15 20.68 2.98
N THR A 7 -15.13 20.30 3.75
CA THR A 7 -13.95 21.12 4.06
C THR A 7 -12.73 20.45 3.49
N PHE A 8 -11.97 21.20 2.69
CA PHE A 8 -10.81 20.69 1.99
C PHE A 8 -9.54 21.41 2.49
N VAL A 9 -8.50 20.65 2.85
CA VAL A 9 -7.19 21.22 3.18
C VAL A 9 -6.51 21.58 1.87
N LEU A 10 -6.17 22.86 1.67
CA LEU A 10 -5.50 23.36 0.48
C LEU A 10 -3.99 23.35 0.62
N SER A 11 -3.48 23.63 1.82
CA SER A 11 -2.04 23.66 2.10
C SER A 11 -1.77 23.41 3.58
N MET A 12 -0.60 22.89 3.91
CA MET A 12 -0.09 22.70 5.25
C MET A 12 1.38 23.11 5.31
N ARG A 13 1.78 23.81 6.38
CA ARG A 13 3.17 24.22 6.60
C ARG A 13 3.83 23.46 7.74
N PRO A 14 5.17 23.46 7.83
CA PRO A 14 5.91 22.77 8.93
C PRO A 14 5.51 23.23 10.33
N ASP A 15 5.07 24.48 10.49
CA ASP A 15 4.59 25.04 11.74
C ASP A 15 3.16 24.59 12.11
N LYS A 16 2.57 23.69 11.30
CA LYS A 16 1.20 23.17 11.46
C LYS A 16 0.09 24.20 11.21
N SER A 17 0.42 25.32 10.55
CA SER A 17 -0.60 26.21 9.99
C SER A 17 -1.17 25.62 8.70
N MET A 18 -2.49 25.70 8.53
CA MET A 18 -3.22 25.11 7.39
C MET A 18 -4.21 26.12 6.83
N THR A 19 -4.35 26.11 5.50
CA THR A 19 -5.41 26.83 4.80
C THR A 19 -6.48 25.82 4.38
N LEU A 20 -7.71 26.03 4.81
CA LEU A 20 -8.87 25.20 4.52
C LEU A 20 -9.83 25.93 3.58
N LEU A 21 -10.40 25.20 2.62
CA LEU A 21 -11.55 25.62 1.84
C LEU A 21 -12.81 25.04 2.47
N THR A 22 -13.67 25.90 2.97
CA THR A 22 -14.96 25.52 3.58
C THR A 22 -16.11 26.05 2.72
N PRO A 23 -17.37 25.62 2.95
CA PRO A 23 -18.54 26.18 2.27
C PRO A 23 -18.68 27.70 2.44
N ASP A 24 -18.14 28.26 3.52
CA ASP A 24 -18.22 29.68 3.86
C ASP A 24 -17.00 30.49 3.34
N GLY A 25 -16.03 29.82 2.71
CA GLY A 25 -14.82 30.44 2.17
C GLY A 25 -13.52 29.88 2.76
N LEU A 26 -12.44 30.66 2.69
CA LEU A 26 -11.14 30.24 3.20
C LEU A 26 -11.05 30.44 4.73
N LEU A 27 -10.46 29.47 5.39
CA LEU A 27 -10.20 29.48 6.82
C LEU A 27 -8.74 29.12 7.10
N GLU A 28 -8.05 29.98 7.86
CA GLU A 28 -6.72 29.67 8.39
C GLU A 28 -6.84 29.01 9.77
N VAL A 29 -6.11 27.92 9.95
CA VAL A 29 -6.10 27.14 11.21
C VAL A 29 -4.66 26.93 11.66
N GLN A 30 -4.42 27.14 12.97
CA GLN A 30 -3.17 26.78 13.62
C GLN A 30 -3.41 25.60 14.56
N ALA A 31 -2.77 24.46 14.29
CA ALA A 31 -2.86 23.28 15.14
C ALA A 31 -1.64 23.13 16.06
N LYS A 32 -1.80 22.45 17.20
CA LYS A 32 -0.70 22.02 18.06
C LYS A 32 -0.05 20.73 17.54
N ALA A 33 -0.88 19.82 17.03
CA ALA A 33 -0.48 18.59 16.36
C ALA A 33 -1.42 18.33 15.19
N VAL A 34 -0.94 17.60 14.18
CA VAL A 34 -1.71 17.21 12.98
C VAL A 34 -1.51 15.73 12.75
N VAL A 35 -2.60 14.99 12.55
CA VAL A 35 -2.57 13.60 12.08
C VAL A 35 -3.06 13.58 10.65
N LEU A 36 -2.22 13.12 9.73
CA LEU A 36 -2.54 12.95 8.32
C LEU A 36 -2.98 11.50 8.08
N ALA A 37 -4.26 11.32 7.75
CA ALA A 37 -4.87 10.05 7.37
C ALA A 37 -5.39 10.15 5.92
N THR A 38 -4.51 10.56 5.01
CA THR A 38 -4.82 10.89 3.62
C THR A 38 -4.99 9.66 2.73
N GLY A 39 -4.57 8.49 3.25
CA GLY A 39 -4.70 7.22 2.55
C GLY A 39 -3.73 7.10 1.36
N ALA A 40 -4.12 6.28 0.39
CA ALA A 40 -3.34 6.02 -0.82
C ALA A 40 -4.25 6.07 -2.06
N ARG A 41 -3.67 6.38 -3.21
CA ARG A 41 -4.33 6.32 -4.51
C ARG A 41 -3.78 5.18 -5.36
N GLU A 42 -4.58 4.68 -6.27
CA GLU A 42 -4.14 3.69 -7.24
C GLU A 42 -3.15 4.28 -8.25
N ARG A 43 -2.19 3.47 -8.67
CA ARG A 43 -1.33 3.83 -9.80
C ARG A 43 -2.13 3.92 -11.09
N SER A 44 -1.90 4.99 -11.82
CA SER A 44 -2.50 5.22 -13.12
C SER A 44 -1.67 4.59 -14.25
N ARG A 45 -2.28 4.47 -15.44
CA ARG A 45 -1.57 4.09 -16.66
C ARG A 45 -0.30 4.94 -16.91
N GLY A 46 -0.37 6.24 -16.62
CA GLY A 46 0.76 7.16 -16.82
C GLY A 46 1.95 6.84 -15.92
N GLU A 47 1.71 6.32 -14.72
CA GLU A 47 2.77 5.97 -13.77
C GLU A 47 3.48 4.66 -14.13
N ILE A 48 2.77 3.72 -14.77
CA ILE A 48 3.34 2.45 -15.24
C ILE A 48 3.73 2.51 -16.74
N GLN A 49 3.48 3.64 -17.40
CA GLN A 49 3.93 3.97 -18.75
C GLN A 49 3.56 2.95 -19.84
N ILE A 50 2.37 2.32 -19.76
CA ILE A 50 1.91 1.41 -20.82
C ILE A 50 1.79 2.20 -22.15
N PRO A 51 2.47 1.76 -23.23
CA PRO A 51 2.39 2.39 -24.54
C PRO A 51 1.00 2.31 -25.19
N GLY A 52 0.90 2.79 -26.43
CA GLY A 52 -0.28 2.69 -27.28
C GLY A 52 -1.27 3.84 -27.16
N ASP A 53 -2.46 3.62 -27.69
CA ASP A 53 -3.53 4.60 -27.81
C ASP A 53 -4.09 5.05 -26.44
N ARG A 54 -4.90 6.12 -26.43
CA ARG A 54 -5.51 6.70 -25.22
C ARG A 54 -7.06 6.61 -25.26
N PRO A 55 -7.64 5.42 -25.48
CA PRO A 55 -9.10 5.27 -25.56
C PRO A 55 -9.76 5.36 -24.17
N ALA A 56 -11.08 5.59 -24.15
CA ALA A 56 -11.88 5.29 -22.96
C ALA A 56 -11.91 3.76 -22.71
N GLY A 57 -12.05 3.34 -21.44
CA GLY A 57 -12.08 1.91 -21.06
C GLY A 57 -10.77 1.42 -20.43
N VAL A 58 -9.78 2.30 -20.24
CA VAL A 58 -8.59 2.01 -19.42
C VAL A 58 -8.68 2.82 -18.14
N MET A 59 -8.73 2.15 -16.98
CA MET A 59 -8.91 2.81 -15.68
C MET A 59 -8.35 1.97 -14.53
N PRO A 60 -8.04 2.58 -13.36
CA PRO A 60 -7.76 1.84 -12.14
C PRO A 60 -8.95 0.97 -11.70
N ALA A 61 -8.66 -0.14 -11.02
CA ALA A 61 -9.67 -1.10 -10.58
C ALA A 61 -10.67 -0.50 -9.59
N GLY A 62 -10.22 0.34 -8.65
CA GLY A 62 -11.10 1.03 -7.70
C GLY A 62 -12.01 2.07 -8.37
N THR A 63 -11.56 2.71 -9.46
CA THR A 63 -12.44 3.58 -10.27
C THR A 63 -13.58 2.77 -10.88
N ALA A 64 -13.31 1.58 -11.42
CA ALA A 64 -14.35 0.69 -11.93
C ALA A 64 -15.32 0.25 -10.81
N GLN A 65 -14.78 -0.08 -9.65
CA GLN A 65 -15.57 -0.44 -8.46
C GLN A 65 -16.49 0.72 -8.04
N GLU A 66 -16.02 1.95 -8.04
CA GLU A 66 -16.86 3.12 -7.74
C GLU A 66 -17.98 3.30 -8.77
N ILE A 67 -17.67 3.16 -10.06
CA ILE A 67 -18.66 3.26 -11.14
C ILE A 67 -19.77 2.21 -10.95
N ILE A 68 -19.42 0.97 -10.66
CA ILE A 68 -20.37 -0.11 -10.44
C ILE A 68 -21.18 0.12 -9.17
N ASN A 69 -20.50 0.32 -8.03
CA ASN A 69 -21.17 0.32 -6.72
C ASN A 69 -21.93 1.59 -6.40
N LYS A 70 -21.42 2.76 -6.82
CA LYS A 70 -22.01 4.06 -6.49
C LYS A 70 -22.83 4.66 -7.64
N LYS A 71 -22.44 4.38 -8.89
CA LYS A 71 -23.12 4.96 -10.06
C LYS A 71 -24.09 3.99 -10.74
N GLY A 72 -23.97 2.68 -10.47
CA GLY A 72 -24.81 1.65 -11.07
C GLY A 72 -24.57 1.43 -12.57
N PHE A 73 -23.39 1.74 -13.08
CA PHE A 73 -23.03 1.56 -14.49
C PHE A 73 -21.96 0.50 -14.66
N MET A 74 -22.06 -0.28 -15.75
CA MET A 74 -20.99 -1.19 -16.16
C MET A 74 -19.97 -0.43 -17.01
N PRO A 75 -18.68 -0.42 -16.62
CA PRO A 75 -17.62 0.30 -17.35
C PRO A 75 -17.26 -0.35 -18.68
N GLY A 76 -17.50 -1.64 -18.85
CA GLY A 76 -17.28 -2.43 -20.06
C GLY A 76 -17.98 -3.79 -20.00
N LYS A 77 -17.89 -4.56 -21.07
CA LYS A 77 -18.53 -5.88 -21.19
C LYS A 77 -17.51 -7.02 -21.24
N LYS A 78 -16.33 -6.75 -21.80
CA LYS A 78 -15.26 -7.72 -21.94
C LYS A 78 -13.98 -7.13 -21.33
N ALA A 79 -13.63 -7.61 -20.15
CA ALA A 79 -12.60 -7.01 -19.30
C ALA A 79 -11.31 -7.85 -19.26
N PHE A 80 -10.18 -7.17 -19.16
CA PHE A 80 -8.90 -7.73 -18.76
C PHE A 80 -8.38 -6.96 -17.53
N VAL A 81 -7.72 -7.64 -16.58
CA VAL A 81 -7.18 -7.02 -15.39
C VAL A 81 -5.67 -7.17 -15.37
N LEU A 82 -4.95 -6.08 -15.21
CA LEU A 82 -3.51 -6.05 -15.04
C LEU A 82 -3.18 -5.87 -13.56
N GLY A 83 -2.51 -6.87 -13.00
CA GLY A 83 -2.15 -6.99 -11.59
C GLY A 83 -3.07 -7.95 -10.83
N SER A 84 -2.49 -8.89 -10.10
CA SER A 84 -3.17 -9.91 -9.30
C SER A 84 -3.27 -9.57 -7.81
N GLY A 85 -3.08 -8.32 -7.43
CA GLY A 85 -3.35 -7.85 -6.07
C GLY A 85 -4.84 -7.98 -5.72
N ASP A 86 -5.18 -7.98 -4.43
CA ASP A 86 -6.53 -8.26 -3.92
C ASP A 86 -7.63 -7.44 -4.59
N ILE A 87 -7.39 -6.16 -4.84
CA ILE A 87 -8.36 -5.28 -5.53
C ILE A 87 -8.67 -5.83 -6.93
N GLY A 88 -7.64 -6.23 -7.69
CA GLY A 88 -7.79 -6.80 -9.03
C GLY A 88 -8.55 -8.12 -9.02
N LEU A 89 -8.25 -8.99 -8.06
CA LEU A 89 -8.93 -10.28 -7.87
C LEU A 89 -10.41 -10.07 -7.52
N ILE A 90 -10.70 -9.24 -6.55
CA ILE A 90 -12.06 -8.96 -6.07
C ILE A 90 -12.91 -8.31 -7.16
N ILE A 91 -12.35 -7.35 -7.92
CA ILE A 91 -13.09 -6.69 -9.00
C ILE A 91 -13.34 -7.65 -10.18
N SER A 92 -12.43 -8.58 -10.46
CA SER A 92 -12.63 -9.63 -11.48
C SER A 92 -13.86 -10.46 -11.18
N ARG A 93 -13.99 -10.97 -9.96
CA ARG A 93 -15.18 -11.66 -9.49
C ARG A 93 -16.43 -10.78 -9.57
N ARG A 94 -16.32 -9.53 -9.11
CA ARG A 94 -17.47 -8.61 -9.13
C ARG A 94 -17.97 -8.33 -10.53
N LEU A 95 -17.10 -8.10 -11.51
CA LEU A 95 -17.48 -7.91 -12.91
C LEU A 95 -18.22 -9.13 -13.46
N THR A 96 -17.72 -10.34 -13.14
CA THR A 96 -18.37 -11.59 -13.55
C THR A 96 -19.78 -11.70 -12.97
N TRP A 97 -20.00 -11.35 -11.70
CA TRP A 97 -21.34 -11.33 -11.09
C TRP A 97 -22.29 -10.32 -11.72
N GLU A 98 -21.77 -9.19 -12.19
CA GLU A 98 -22.57 -8.17 -12.89
C GLU A 98 -22.78 -8.50 -14.39
N GLY A 99 -22.26 -9.64 -14.85
CA GLY A 99 -22.47 -10.17 -16.20
C GLY A 99 -21.48 -9.70 -17.26
N ALA A 100 -20.33 -9.15 -16.86
CA ALA A 100 -19.21 -8.94 -17.78
C ALA A 100 -18.39 -10.23 -17.94
N GLU A 101 -17.78 -10.40 -19.11
CA GLU A 101 -16.76 -11.43 -19.37
C GLU A 101 -15.41 -10.92 -18.91
N VAL A 102 -14.78 -11.59 -17.92
CA VAL A 102 -13.39 -11.33 -17.56
C VAL A 102 -12.52 -12.36 -18.25
N VAL A 103 -11.78 -11.94 -19.30
CA VAL A 103 -11.02 -12.84 -20.16
C VAL A 103 -9.68 -13.26 -19.56
N GLY A 104 -9.21 -12.57 -18.54
CA GLY A 104 -8.00 -12.93 -17.81
C GLY A 104 -7.49 -11.86 -16.87
N VAL A 105 -6.57 -12.28 -16.03
CA VAL A 105 -5.76 -11.44 -15.15
C VAL A 105 -4.30 -11.68 -15.49
N ALA A 106 -3.49 -10.64 -15.63
CA ALA A 106 -2.05 -10.76 -15.77
C ALA A 106 -1.31 -10.29 -14.52
N GLU A 107 -0.24 -11.00 -14.18
CA GLU A 107 0.69 -10.64 -13.13
C GLU A 107 2.11 -10.64 -13.69
N ILE A 108 2.85 -9.58 -13.41
CA ILE A 108 4.24 -9.44 -13.89
C ILE A 108 5.20 -10.40 -13.17
N MET A 109 4.89 -10.73 -11.92
CA MET A 109 5.64 -11.71 -11.14
C MET A 109 5.30 -13.13 -11.57
N ASP A 110 6.12 -14.10 -11.21
CA ASP A 110 5.89 -15.54 -11.43
C ASP A 110 4.99 -16.18 -10.34
N TYR A 111 4.46 -15.35 -9.42
CA TYR A 111 3.48 -15.71 -8.40
C TYR A 111 2.40 -14.62 -8.26
N PRO A 112 1.18 -14.96 -7.77
CA PRO A 112 0.14 -13.96 -7.52
C PRO A 112 0.51 -13.09 -6.31
N THR A 113 0.23 -11.79 -6.40
CA THR A 113 0.53 -10.82 -5.34
C THR A 113 -0.61 -10.58 -4.35
N GLY A 114 -1.80 -11.08 -4.62
CA GLY A 114 -2.93 -11.08 -3.69
C GLY A 114 -2.99 -12.31 -2.81
N LEU A 115 -3.81 -12.26 -1.75
CA LEU A 115 -4.02 -13.35 -0.81
C LEU A 115 -4.49 -14.63 -1.54
N ASN A 116 -3.93 -15.77 -1.21
CA ASN A 116 -4.25 -17.05 -1.86
C ASN A 116 -5.74 -17.39 -1.83
N ARG A 117 -6.45 -17.07 -0.73
CA ARG A 117 -7.92 -17.21 -0.66
C ARG A 117 -8.64 -16.41 -1.74
N ASN A 118 -8.14 -15.22 -2.10
CA ASN A 118 -8.74 -14.38 -3.13
C ASN A 118 -8.40 -14.93 -4.53
N VAL A 119 -7.23 -15.50 -4.74
CA VAL A 119 -6.90 -16.21 -6.00
C VAL A 119 -7.91 -17.35 -6.23
N VAL A 120 -8.16 -18.18 -5.24
CA VAL A 120 -9.13 -19.28 -5.34
C VAL A 120 -10.54 -18.74 -5.57
N GLN A 121 -11.04 -17.91 -4.65
CA GLN A 121 -12.43 -17.46 -4.63
C GLN A 121 -12.80 -16.44 -5.71
N CYS A 122 -11.82 -15.79 -6.34
CA CYS A 122 -12.09 -14.77 -7.34
C CYS A 122 -11.70 -15.18 -8.75
N LEU A 123 -10.77 -16.12 -8.92
CA LEU A 123 -10.35 -16.58 -10.24
C LEU A 123 -10.72 -18.06 -10.48
N HIS A 124 -10.26 -18.98 -9.62
CA HIS A 124 -10.46 -20.41 -9.86
C HIS A 124 -11.94 -20.79 -9.83
N ASP A 125 -12.72 -20.28 -8.88
CA ASP A 125 -14.17 -20.56 -8.77
C ASP A 125 -14.98 -20.03 -9.97
N TYR A 126 -14.39 -19.17 -10.80
CA TYR A 126 -15.03 -18.55 -11.97
C TYR A 126 -14.32 -18.87 -13.28
N ASP A 127 -13.36 -19.81 -13.28
CA ASP A 127 -12.57 -20.18 -14.44
C ASP A 127 -11.88 -18.99 -15.15
N ILE A 128 -11.50 -17.95 -14.39
CA ILE A 128 -10.80 -16.79 -14.93
C ILE A 128 -9.30 -17.13 -15.04
N PRO A 129 -8.70 -17.06 -16.24
CA PRO A 129 -7.28 -17.34 -16.43
C PRO A 129 -6.36 -16.35 -15.72
N LEU A 130 -5.33 -16.84 -15.03
CA LEU A 130 -4.23 -16.05 -14.47
C LEU A 130 -2.96 -16.28 -15.30
N HIS A 131 -2.43 -15.20 -15.87
CA HIS A 131 -1.21 -15.18 -16.68
C HIS A 131 -0.06 -14.62 -15.82
N LEU A 132 0.72 -15.51 -15.19
CA LEU A 132 1.93 -15.12 -14.43
C LEU A 132 3.08 -14.83 -15.40
N SER A 133 4.02 -13.98 -14.97
CA SER A 133 5.13 -13.49 -15.78
C SER A 133 4.67 -12.83 -17.09
N HIS A 134 3.55 -12.08 -17.04
CA HIS A 134 2.99 -11.36 -18.19
C HIS A 134 2.64 -9.91 -17.83
N THR A 135 2.75 -9.03 -18.82
CA THR A 135 2.31 -7.65 -18.72
C THR A 135 1.64 -7.17 -20.01
N VAL A 136 0.92 -6.05 -19.92
CA VAL A 136 0.35 -5.38 -21.11
C VAL A 136 1.41 -4.46 -21.69
N THR A 137 1.77 -4.68 -22.94
CA THR A 137 2.82 -3.94 -23.67
C THR A 137 2.29 -2.94 -24.66
N ASP A 138 1.03 -3.07 -25.09
CA ASP A 138 0.39 -2.07 -25.96
C ASP A 138 -1.13 -2.02 -25.73
N ILE A 139 -1.76 -0.90 -26.13
CA ILE A 139 -3.19 -0.62 -25.99
C ILE A 139 -3.72 -0.10 -27.32
N TYR A 140 -4.79 -0.71 -27.82
CA TYR A 140 -5.40 -0.39 -29.10
C TYR A 140 -6.78 0.21 -28.95
N GLY A 141 -7.08 1.21 -29.75
CA GLY A 141 -8.42 1.79 -29.85
C GLY A 141 -8.40 3.31 -29.97
N SER A 142 -9.32 3.84 -30.73
CA SER A 142 -9.43 5.27 -31.00
C SER A 142 -10.28 5.98 -29.93
N ASN A 143 -11.59 5.76 -29.95
CA ASN A 143 -12.52 6.37 -28.97
C ASN A 143 -12.71 5.50 -27.74
N ARG A 144 -12.73 4.19 -27.93
CA ARG A 144 -12.86 3.17 -26.90
C ARG A 144 -11.80 2.10 -27.10
N LEU A 145 -11.45 1.42 -26.01
CA LEU A 145 -10.58 0.26 -26.03
C LEU A 145 -11.15 -0.81 -26.95
N GLU A 146 -10.33 -1.32 -27.85
CA GLU A 146 -10.66 -2.40 -28.80
C GLU A 146 -9.84 -3.65 -28.50
N GLY A 147 -8.66 -3.50 -27.90
CA GLY A 147 -7.79 -4.59 -27.51
C GLY A 147 -6.53 -4.15 -26.81
N ILE A 148 -5.79 -5.14 -26.33
CA ILE A 148 -4.49 -5.00 -25.66
C ILE A 148 -3.51 -6.02 -26.24
N GLU A 149 -2.24 -5.73 -26.16
CA GLU A 149 -1.17 -6.69 -26.37
C GLU A 149 -0.68 -7.22 -25.01
N LEU A 150 -0.74 -8.53 -24.82
CA LEU A 150 -0.23 -9.22 -23.63
C LEU A 150 1.08 -9.91 -24.00
N THR A 151 2.15 -9.62 -23.26
CA THR A 151 3.49 -10.15 -23.53
C THR A 151 4.07 -10.80 -22.27
N ARG A 152 4.76 -11.93 -22.45
CA ARG A 152 5.52 -12.55 -21.36
C ARG A 152 6.73 -11.69 -21.00
N VAL A 153 7.09 -11.66 -19.71
CA VAL A 153 8.33 -11.02 -19.23
C VAL A 153 9.35 -12.07 -18.79
N ASP A 154 10.63 -11.70 -18.85
CA ASP A 154 11.75 -12.47 -18.31
C ASP A 154 11.96 -12.22 -16.80
N GLU A 155 12.99 -12.84 -16.22
CA GLU A 155 13.41 -12.68 -14.81
C GLU A 155 13.81 -11.24 -14.43
N ASN A 156 14.13 -10.39 -15.41
CA ASN A 156 14.39 -8.96 -15.23
C ASN A 156 13.15 -8.09 -15.48
N LEU A 157 11.96 -8.71 -15.58
CA LEU A 157 10.68 -8.08 -15.87
C LEU A 157 10.66 -7.34 -17.21
N GLN A 158 11.51 -7.77 -18.19
CA GLN A 158 11.54 -7.19 -19.52
C GLN A 158 10.70 -8.03 -20.49
N PRO A 159 9.91 -7.38 -21.38
CA PRO A 159 9.12 -8.08 -22.38
C PRO A 159 9.97 -8.98 -23.28
N VAL A 160 9.51 -10.22 -23.47
CA VAL A 160 10.17 -11.22 -24.32
C VAL A 160 9.59 -11.17 -25.73
N GLU A 161 10.39 -10.72 -26.69
CA GLU A 161 10.01 -10.62 -28.11
C GLU A 161 9.51 -11.96 -28.69
N GLY A 162 8.43 -11.92 -29.47
CA GLY A 162 7.81 -13.08 -30.08
C GLY A 162 6.83 -13.84 -29.18
N THR A 163 6.50 -13.29 -28.01
CA THR A 163 5.48 -13.85 -27.09
C THR A 163 4.20 -13.04 -27.03
N GLU A 164 4.12 -11.97 -27.83
CA GLU A 164 3.00 -11.04 -27.90
C GLU A 164 1.71 -11.75 -28.30
N LYS A 165 0.61 -11.41 -27.66
CA LYS A 165 -0.74 -11.92 -27.95
C LYS A 165 -1.73 -10.78 -27.91
N ASP A 166 -2.45 -10.58 -28.99
CA ASP A 166 -3.56 -9.65 -29.04
C ASP A 166 -4.78 -10.25 -28.32
N ILE A 167 -5.40 -9.45 -27.46
CA ILE A 167 -6.62 -9.81 -26.73
C ILE A 167 -7.66 -8.73 -26.96
N ASP A 168 -8.80 -9.10 -27.59
CA ASP A 168 -9.92 -8.20 -27.80
C ASP A 168 -10.64 -7.94 -26.49
N VAL A 169 -10.68 -6.68 -26.02
CA VAL A 169 -11.35 -6.24 -24.81
C VAL A 169 -11.84 -4.80 -24.95
N ASP A 170 -12.90 -4.43 -24.24
CA ASP A 170 -13.43 -3.06 -24.17
C ASP A 170 -13.19 -2.39 -22.82
N LEU A 171 -12.54 -3.13 -21.88
CA LEU A 171 -12.18 -2.65 -20.54
C LEU A 171 -10.83 -3.24 -20.10
N LEU A 172 -9.87 -2.37 -19.79
CA LEU A 172 -8.62 -2.73 -19.11
C LEU A 172 -8.60 -2.10 -17.71
N LEU A 173 -8.57 -2.94 -16.69
CA LEU A 173 -8.45 -2.51 -15.31
C LEU A 173 -7.01 -2.63 -14.83
N LEU A 174 -6.55 -1.58 -14.15
CA LEU A 174 -5.20 -1.51 -13.58
C LEU A 174 -5.29 -1.74 -12.07
N SER A 175 -4.69 -2.83 -11.59
CA SER A 175 -4.53 -3.18 -10.18
C SER A 175 -3.05 -3.36 -9.86
N VAL A 176 -2.26 -2.34 -10.18
CA VAL A 176 -0.79 -2.35 -10.21
C VAL A 176 -0.17 -1.65 -9.00
N GLY A 177 -0.84 -1.74 -7.87
CA GLY A 177 -0.41 -1.21 -6.59
C GLY A 177 -0.96 0.19 -6.29
N LEU A 178 -0.75 0.58 -5.04
CA LEU A 178 -1.16 1.85 -4.46
C LEU A 178 0.06 2.75 -4.20
N VAL A 179 -0.19 4.04 -4.12
CA VAL A 179 0.81 5.06 -3.77
C VAL A 179 0.24 5.91 -2.63
N PRO A 180 0.90 6.01 -1.48
CA PRO A 180 0.49 6.90 -0.40
C PRO A 180 0.33 8.35 -0.86
N GLU A 181 -0.71 9.02 -0.37
CA GLU A 181 -0.97 10.44 -0.66
C GLU A 181 -0.13 11.34 0.23
N ASN A 182 0.98 11.85 -0.33
CA ASN A 182 2.08 12.45 0.42
C ASN A 182 2.27 13.96 0.20
N ASP A 183 1.39 14.63 -0.52
CA ASP A 183 1.61 16.02 -0.88
C ASP A 183 1.70 16.92 0.36
N PHE A 184 0.85 16.72 1.36
CA PHE A 184 0.92 17.48 2.62
C PHE A 184 2.17 17.16 3.44
N PHE A 185 2.65 15.92 3.43
CA PHE A 185 3.93 15.58 4.08
C PHE A 185 5.09 16.30 3.41
N LYS A 186 5.13 16.35 2.07
CA LYS A 186 6.15 17.08 1.31
C LYS A 186 6.10 18.59 1.58
N GLU A 187 4.89 19.19 1.59
CA GLU A 187 4.70 20.60 1.91
C GLU A 187 5.18 20.95 3.32
N ALA A 188 4.99 20.03 4.27
CA ALA A 188 5.45 20.15 5.64
C ALA A 188 6.95 19.85 5.82
N GLY A 189 7.66 19.46 4.77
CA GLY A 189 9.09 19.14 4.82
C GLY A 189 9.43 17.80 5.46
N VAL A 190 8.47 16.87 5.54
CA VAL A 190 8.65 15.53 6.09
C VAL A 190 9.47 14.64 5.14
N THR A 191 10.39 13.87 5.70
CA THR A 191 11.18 12.89 4.95
C THR A 191 10.34 11.66 4.61
N LEU A 192 10.39 11.24 3.34
CA LEU A 192 9.66 10.07 2.85
C LEU A 192 10.59 8.85 2.68
N SER A 193 10.06 7.69 3.01
CA SER A 193 10.70 6.39 2.74
C SER A 193 10.75 6.13 1.22
N GLN A 194 11.88 5.65 0.74
CA GLN A 194 12.05 5.25 -0.66
C GLN A 194 11.25 3.98 -1.00
N LYS A 195 11.03 3.11 -0.03
CA LYS A 195 10.36 1.81 -0.18
C LYS A 195 8.84 1.94 -0.06
N THR A 196 8.34 2.43 1.08
CA THR A 196 6.88 2.60 1.30
C THR A 196 6.33 3.81 0.55
N ARG A 197 7.16 4.81 0.25
CA ARG A 197 6.81 6.13 -0.28
C ARG A 197 5.96 6.97 0.66
N GLY A 198 5.68 6.47 1.87
CA GLY A 198 5.07 7.21 2.97
C GLY A 198 6.11 7.94 3.82
N PRO A 199 5.71 8.69 4.84
CA PRO A 199 6.63 9.35 5.76
C PRO A 199 7.45 8.35 6.57
N LEU A 200 8.68 8.70 6.91
CA LEU A 200 9.40 8.02 7.98
C LEU A 200 8.72 8.36 9.31
N VAL A 201 8.39 7.35 10.11
CA VAL A 201 7.66 7.52 11.38
C VAL A 201 8.33 6.77 12.52
N ASP A 202 8.14 7.27 13.73
CA ASP A 202 8.47 6.57 14.97
C ASP A 202 7.33 5.65 15.46
N GLU A 203 7.50 5.01 16.59
CA GLU A 203 6.52 4.10 17.21
C GLU A 203 5.19 4.77 17.56
N TRP A 204 5.13 6.11 17.64
CA TRP A 204 3.91 6.90 17.81
C TRP A 204 3.31 7.37 16.49
N PHE A 205 3.87 6.93 15.37
CA PHE A 205 3.57 7.43 14.03
C PHE A 205 3.86 8.93 13.84
N GLN A 206 4.72 9.53 14.70
CA GLN A 206 5.22 10.88 14.51
C GLN A 206 6.31 10.86 13.43
N THR A 207 6.27 11.85 12.54
CA THR A 207 7.28 12.06 11.52
C THR A 207 8.53 12.75 12.09
N ASP A 208 9.56 12.93 11.25
CA ASP A 208 10.75 13.73 11.59
C ASP A 208 10.44 15.23 11.79
N VAL A 209 9.22 15.69 11.45
CA VAL A 209 8.72 17.04 11.79
C VAL A 209 7.86 16.96 13.03
N PRO A 210 8.31 17.49 14.20
CA PRO A 210 7.63 17.32 15.46
C PRO A 210 6.18 17.82 15.47
N GLY A 211 5.25 16.96 15.94
CA GLY A 211 3.83 17.24 16.02
C GLY A 211 3.08 17.01 14.70
N ILE A 212 3.72 16.44 13.67
CA ILE A 212 3.08 15.93 12.46
C ILE A 212 3.16 14.41 12.50
N PHE A 213 2.02 13.77 12.35
CA PHE A 213 1.82 12.32 12.40
C PHE A 213 1.22 11.81 11.09
N GLY A 214 1.52 10.57 10.74
CA GLY A 214 0.83 9.87 9.65
C GLY A 214 0.21 8.58 10.17
N CYS A 215 -0.82 8.04 9.52
CA CYS A 215 -1.36 6.71 9.87
C CYS A 215 -2.01 6.01 8.68
N GLY A 216 -2.10 4.68 8.77
CA GLY A 216 -2.70 3.83 7.74
C GLY A 216 -2.02 3.97 6.37
N ASN A 217 -2.78 3.85 5.29
CA ASN A 217 -2.26 3.81 3.92
C ASN A 217 -1.49 5.07 3.47
N SER A 218 -1.46 6.13 4.27
CA SER A 218 -0.59 7.28 4.01
C SER A 218 0.86 7.04 4.43
N VAL A 219 1.13 6.05 5.30
CA VAL A 219 2.45 5.65 5.77
C VAL A 219 2.99 4.47 4.96
N HIS A 220 2.24 3.38 4.94
CA HIS A 220 2.45 2.21 4.09
C HIS A 220 1.10 1.55 3.77
N VAL A 221 1.07 0.72 2.72
CA VAL A 221 -0.19 0.11 2.28
C VAL A 221 -0.50 -1.10 3.15
N GLU A 222 -1.61 -1.00 3.89
CA GLU A 222 -2.13 -2.04 4.77
C GLU A 222 -3.03 -3.03 4.04
N ASP A 223 -3.02 -4.31 4.47
CA ASP A 223 -3.89 -5.35 3.91
C ASP A 223 -5.27 -5.38 4.59
N LEU A 224 -5.35 -5.00 5.85
CA LEU A 224 -6.57 -5.05 6.66
C LEU A 224 -6.89 -3.69 7.28
N VAL A 225 -8.17 -3.33 7.27
CA VAL A 225 -8.67 -2.10 7.93
C VAL A 225 -8.47 -2.11 9.45
N ASP A 226 -8.32 -3.29 10.03
CA ASP A 226 -8.01 -3.47 11.45
C ASP A 226 -6.67 -2.82 11.79
N TRP A 227 -5.63 -3.06 10.99
CA TRP A 227 -4.31 -2.45 11.15
C TRP A 227 -4.35 -0.93 10.93
N VAL A 228 -5.02 -0.47 9.87
CA VAL A 228 -5.27 0.97 9.64
C VAL A 228 -5.89 1.64 10.87
N THR A 229 -6.80 0.93 11.54
CA THR A 229 -7.48 1.42 12.75
C THR A 229 -6.53 1.51 13.93
N MET A 230 -5.68 0.49 14.13
CA MET A 230 -4.68 0.47 15.20
C MET A 230 -3.63 1.57 15.03
N ASP A 231 -3.15 1.78 13.81
CA ASP A 231 -2.26 2.89 13.47
C ASP A 231 -2.92 4.25 13.80
N GLY A 232 -4.20 4.38 13.44
CA GLY A 232 -4.97 5.59 13.72
C GLY A 232 -5.09 5.88 15.22
N PHE A 233 -5.27 4.85 16.05
CA PHE A 233 -5.28 4.99 17.51
C PHE A 233 -3.90 5.40 18.02
N ARG A 234 -2.84 4.72 17.58
CA ARG A 234 -1.48 5.01 18.04
C ARG A 234 -1.04 6.44 17.66
N ALA A 235 -1.29 6.86 16.43
CA ALA A 235 -1.02 8.23 15.97
C ALA A 235 -1.86 9.26 16.73
N GLY A 236 -3.12 8.94 17.04
CA GLY A 236 -4.01 9.79 17.83
C GLY A 236 -3.50 10.00 19.25
N ASP A 237 -3.08 8.93 19.93
CA ASP A 237 -2.52 8.98 21.28
C ASP A 237 -1.22 9.78 21.31
N GLY A 238 -0.33 9.56 20.33
CA GLY A 238 0.89 10.34 20.13
C GLY A 238 0.60 11.82 19.93
N ALA A 239 -0.38 12.17 19.09
CA ALA A 239 -0.76 13.54 18.81
C ALA A 239 -1.34 14.25 20.06
N VAL A 240 -2.15 13.54 20.87
CA VAL A 240 -2.69 14.06 22.13
C VAL A 240 -1.58 14.30 23.14
N ALA A 241 -0.68 13.34 23.31
CA ALA A 241 0.47 13.47 24.22
C ALA A 241 1.38 14.64 23.81
N TYR A 242 1.68 14.75 22.51
CA TYR A 242 2.45 15.88 21.98
C TYR A 242 1.74 17.22 22.20
N ALA A 243 0.45 17.33 21.91
CA ALA A 243 -0.32 18.56 22.08
C ALA A 243 -0.40 19.02 23.54
N GLY A 244 -0.34 18.08 24.49
CA GLY A 244 -0.32 18.35 25.93
C GLY A 244 1.05 18.75 26.46
N ASN A 245 2.11 18.04 26.06
CA ASN A 245 3.45 18.15 26.63
C ASN A 245 4.46 18.89 25.74
N GLY A 246 4.13 19.14 24.46
CA GLY A 246 5.02 19.74 23.46
C GLY A 246 6.11 18.81 22.94
N ARG A 247 6.15 17.56 23.40
CA ARG A 247 7.11 16.54 23.00
C ARG A 247 6.59 15.13 23.31
N LEU A 248 7.12 14.13 22.62
CA LEU A 248 7.01 12.70 22.93
C LEU A 248 8.31 12.19 23.58
N PRO A 249 8.31 10.98 24.17
CA PRO A 249 9.54 10.23 24.44
C PRO A 249 10.40 10.16 23.17
N LYS A 250 11.70 10.08 23.34
CA LYS A 250 12.61 10.01 22.19
C LYS A 250 12.68 8.58 21.67
N SER A 251 12.45 8.45 20.37
CA SER A 251 12.66 7.21 19.62
C SER A 251 14.00 7.31 18.89
N GLU A 252 15.09 6.83 19.54
CA GLU A 252 16.47 7.00 19.08
C GLU A 252 17.01 5.75 18.38
N LYS A 253 16.42 4.55 18.62
CA LYS A 253 16.83 3.30 17.97
C LYS A 253 16.24 3.23 16.57
N GLU A 254 17.08 3.02 15.57
CA GLU A 254 16.62 2.84 14.18
C GLU A 254 16.12 1.41 13.96
N VAL A 255 14.99 1.24 13.27
CA VAL A 255 14.48 -0.07 12.84
C VAL A 255 14.73 -0.20 11.35
N VAL A 256 15.53 -1.16 10.98
CA VAL A 256 16.01 -1.33 9.59
C VAL A 256 15.64 -2.70 9.02
N ALA A 257 15.50 -2.74 7.71
CA ALA A 257 15.22 -3.96 6.96
C ALA A 257 16.53 -4.73 6.71
N GLY A 258 16.61 -5.97 7.21
CA GLY A 258 17.68 -6.93 7.01
C GLY A 258 17.39 -7.94 5.90
N GLU A 259 17.88 -9.19 6.07
CA GLU A 259 17.73 -10.25 5.07
C GLU A 259 16.26 -10.55 4.77
N ASN A 260 15.91 -10.62 3.49
CA ASN A 260 14.56 -10.89 2.96
C ASN A 260 13.46 -9.97 3.50
N VAL A 261 13.79 -8.74 3.92
CA VAL A 261 12.84 -7.72 4.34
C VAL A 261 12.86 -6.55 3.36
N ASN A 262 11.74 -6.29 2.69
CA ASN A 262 11.62 -5.17 1.75
C ASN A 262 11.55 -3.82 2.48
N TYR A 263 10.75 -3.76 3.55
CA TYR A 263 10.67 -2.61 4.45
C TYR A 263 10.08 -3.03 5.81
N VAL A 264 10.29 -2.20 6.80
CA VAL A 264 9.71 -2.29 8.14
C VAL A 264 9.18 -0.93 8.59
N VAL A 265 8.09 -0.92 9.35
CA VAL A 265 7.45 0.26 9.96
C VAL A 265 7.05 -0.10 11.39
N PRO A 266 7.34 0.74 12.41
CA PRO A 266 7.93 2.06 12.34
C PRO A 266 9.42 2.02 11.99
N HIS A 267 9.99 3.18 11.66
CA HIS A 267 11.41 3.31 11.31
C HIS A 267 12.30 3.66 12.52
N LYS A 268 11.67 4.03 13.64
CA LYS A 268 12.35 4.35 14.92
C LYS A 268 11.49 3.95 16.10
N VAL A 269 12.15 3.50 17.16
CA VAL A 269 11.52 3.17 18.45
C VAL A 269 12.37 3.67 19.62
N SER A 270 11.76 3.83 20.79
CA SER A 270 12.49 4.10 22.03
C SER A 270 13.21 2.86 22.53
N GLY A 271 12.55 1.70 22.42
CA GLY A 271 12.94 0.46 23.07
C GLY A 271 12.69 0.45 24.58
N GLU A 272 11.92 1.41 25.08
CA GLU A 272 11.51 1.51 26.50
C GLU A 272 10.08 1.03 26.74
N ASP A 273 9.23 1.08 25.70
CA ASP A 273 7.83 0.67 25.72
C ASP A 273 7.57 -0.41 24.67
N GLU A 274 6.53 -1.22 24.90
CA GLU A 274 6.01 -2.19 23.90
C GLU A 274 5.72 -1.49 22.57
N PHE A 275 6.10 -2.13 21.49
CA PHE A 275 5.83 -1.60 20.17
C PHE A 275 5.45 -2.71 19.19
N ARG A 276 4.73 -2.32 18.15
CA ARG A 276 4.37 -3.16 17.03
C ARG A 276 5.18 -2.75 15.82
N PHE A 277 5.66 -3.73 15.06
CA PHE A 277 6.20 -3.47 13.74
C PHE A 277 5.49 -4.29 12.67
N ALA A 278 5.41 -3.70 11.48
CA ALA A 278 4.87 -4.31 10.28
C ALA A 278 5.97 -4.38 9.22
N LEU A 279 6.03 -5.47 8.48
CA LEU A 279 6.99 -5.66 7.40
C LEU A 279 6.38 -6.35 6.19
N ARG A 280 7.05 -6.22 5.03
CA ARG A 280 6.86 -7.11 3.88
C ARG A 280 8.17 -7.75 3.51
N VAL A 281 8.11 -9.01 3.12
CA VAL A 281 9.28 -9.73 2.63
C VAL A 281 9.59 -9.37 1.17
N GLU A 282 10.83 -9.63 0.72
CA GLU A 282 11.22 -9.46 -0.68
C GLU A 282 10.83 -10.68 -1.52
N GLU A 283 11.00 -11.89 -0.96
CA GLU A 283 10.72 -13.16 -1.64
C GLU A 283 9.87 -14.09 -0.75
N PRO A 284 9.03 -14.96 -1.34
CA PRO A 284 8.28 -15.95 -0.58
C PRO A 284 9.20 -16.92 0.16
N MET A 285 8.84 -17.28 1.39
CA MET A 285 9.61 -18.24 2.19
C MET A 285 8.68 -19.15 3.01
N GLU A 286 8.95 -20.47 2.98
CA GLU A 286 8.30 -21.45 3.86
C GLU A 286 9.15 -21.67 5.10
N ASN A 287 8.50 -21.92 6.24
CA ASN A 287 9.11 -22.07 7.56
C ASN A 287 10.02 -20.89 7.89
N ALA A 288 9.45 -19.70 7.82
CA ALA A 288 10.14 -18.44 8.06
C ALA A 288 10.23 -18.14 9.56
N ASP A 289 11.37 -17.60 9.97
CA ASP A 289 11.60 -17.03 11.28
C ASP A 289 11.85 -15.54 11.11
N ILE A 290 10.94 -14.72 11.61
CA ILE A 290 11.04 -13.26 11.62
C ILE A 290 11.73 -12.88 12.92
N SER A 291 12.89 -12.28 12.89
CA SER A 291 13.70 -12.02 14.10
C SER A 291 14.29 -10.61 14.10
N ILE A 292 14.60 -10.13 15.31
CA ILE A 292 15.46 -8.98 15.52
C ILE A 292 16.87 -9.51 15.73
N LYS A 293 17.78 -9.14 14.86
CA LYS A 293 19.14 -9.64 14.84
C LYS A 293 19.87 -9.36 16.15
N ASP A 294 20.73 -10.29 16.56
CA ASP A 294 21.49 -10.25 17.80
C ASP A 294 20.63 -10.28 19.09
N THR A 295 19.36 -10.75 18.98
CA THR A 295 18.46 -11.01 20.11
C THR A 295 17.84 -12.40 20.02
N ASP A 296 17.15 -12.84 21.08
CA ASP A 296 16.33 -14.07 21.07
C ASP A 296 14.87 -13.81 20.61
N ILE A 297 14.54 -12.56 20.24
CA ILE A 297 13.21 -12.16 19.77
C ILE A 297 12.96 -12.72 18.38
N SER A 298 12.07 -13.69 18.28
CA SER A 298 11.73 -14.33 17.01
C SER A 298 10.27 -14.79 16.92
N PHE A 299 9.72 -14.76 15.71
CA PHE A 299 8.34 -15.10 15.40
C PHE A 299 8.30 -16.09 14.25
N PHE A 300 7.78 -17.30 14.50
CA PHE A 300 7.67 -18.33 13.48
C PHE A 300 6.44 -18.13 12.61
N GLU A 301 6.62 -18.17 11.28
CA GLU A 301 5.55 -18.22 10.30
C GLU A 301 5.70 -19.44 9.37
N GLN A 302 4.59 -20.11 9.09
CA GLN A 302 4.60 -21.28 8.21
C GLN A 302 4.95 -20.90 6.77
N ILE A 303 4.49 -19.73 6.32
CA ILE A 303 4.76 -19.15 5.02
C ILE A 303 4.63 -17.64 5.10
N VAL A 304 5.57 -16.93 4.49
CA VAL A 304 5.51 -15.49 4.27
C VAL A 304 5.59 -15.20 2.78
N THR A 305 4.90 -14.16 2.33
CA THR A 305 4.88 -13.77 0.92
C THR A 305 4.93 -12.24 0.77
N PRO A 306 5.49 -11.69 -0.31
CA PRO A 306 5.51 -10.24 -0.54
C PRO A 306 4.12 -9.60 -0.63
N GLY A 307 3.11 -10.40 -0.97
CA GLY A 307 1.72 -9.96 -1.07
C GLY A 307 1.02 -9.80 0.28
N GLU A 308 1.53 -10.42 1.35
CA GLU A 308 0.95 -10.38 2.69
C GLU A 308 1.87 -9.64 3.65
N MET A 309 1.29 -8.77 4.46
CA MET A 309 2.03 -8.00 5.46
C MET A 309 2.10 -8.78 6.76
N GLU A 310 3.31 -8.94 7.28
CA GLU A 310 3.55 -9.51 8.59
C GLU A 310 3.52 -8.41 9.65
N VAL A 311 2.82 -8.68 10.76
CA VAL A 311 2.71 -7.75 11.89
C VAL A 311 3.08 -8.48 13.17
N LYS A 312 4.03 -7.93 13.92
CA LYS A 312 4.55 -8.55 15.15
C LYS A 312 4.57 -7.53 16.29
N ASP A 313 4.27 -8.02 17.48
CA ASP A 313 4.35 -7.24 18.71
C ASP A 313 5.62 -7.60 19.47
N VAL A 314 6.37 -6.60 19.91
CA VAL A 314 7.48 -6.73 20.87
C VAL A 314 6.92 -6.37 22.23
N GLU A 315 6.89 -7.37 23.11
CA GLU A 315 6.27 -7.28 24.42
C GLU A 315 7.23 -6.75 25.48
N GLU A 316 6.73 -6.35 26.67
CA GLU A 316 7.54 -5.81 27.77
C GLU A 316 8.72 -6.74 28.19
N GLU A 317 8.52 -8.05 28.10
CA GLU A 317 9.52 -9.06 28.44
C GLU A 317 10.74 -9.08 27.48
N ASP A 318 10.53 -8.63 26.24
CA ASP A 318 11.56 -8.60 25.19
C ASP A 318 12.46 -7.35 25.28
N LEU A 319 11.97 -6.27 25.90
CA LEU A 319 12.62 -4.95 25.85
C LEU A 319 14.05 -4.96 26.43
N SER A 320 14.31 -5.82 27.41
CA SER A 320 15.64 -5.93 28.01
C SER A 320 16.72 -6.38 27.01
N GLU A 321 16.35 -7.09 25.94
CA GLU A 321 17.29 -7.52 24.90
C GLU A 321 17.65 -6.38 23.94
N LEU A 322 16.86 -5.33 23.93
CA LEU A 322 17.05 -4.17 23.05
C LEU A 322 17.91 -3.06 23.68
N GLU A 323 18.20 -3.10 25.01
CA GLU A 323 18.83 -1.99 25.73
C GLU A 323 20.16 -1.55 25.11
N ASP A 324 21.03 -2.51 24.75
CA ASP A 324 22.38 -2.26 24.24
C ASP A 324 22.44 -2.04 22.71
N LEU A 325 21.30 -2.10 21.99
CA LEU A 325 21.24 -1.94 20.54
C LEU A 325 20.86 -0.49 20.16
N ASP A 326 21.64 0.11 19.27
CA ASP A 326 21.31 1.41 18.65
C ASP A 326 20.44 1.24 17.40
N GLU A 327 20.52 0.07 16.75
CA GLU A 327 19.82 -0.30 15.53
C GLU A 327 19.17 -1.68 15.70
N LEU A 328 17.91 -1.81 15.30
CA LEU A 328 17.14 -3.05 15.31
C LEU A 328 17.00 -3.53 13.86
N GLU A 329 17.87 -4.43 13.45
CA GLU A 329 17.79 -5.05 12.11
C GLU A 329 16.79 -6.20 12.16
N VAL A 330 15.65 -6.02 11.45
CA VAL A 330 14.62 -7.05 11.33
C VAL A 330 14.91 -7.91 10.11
N GLU A 331 15.07 -9.21 10.30
CA GLU A 331 15.40 -10.17 9.25
C GLU A 331 14.39 -11.31 9.18
N VAL A 332 14.27 -11.92 8.00
CA VAL A 332 13.41 -13.09 7.75
C VAL A 332 14.27 -14.20 7.18
N THR A 333 14.51 -15.23 7.98
CA THR A 333 15.38 -16.35 7.63
C THR A 333 14.60 -17.66 7.66
N ARG A 334 15.14 -18.70 7.00
CA ARG A 334 14.51 -20.02 7.03
C ARG A 334 14.85 -20.76 8.31
N ARG A 335 13.81 -21.18 9.03
CA ARG A 335 13.98 -22.09 10.17
C ARG A 335 14.25 -23.52 9.67
N PHE A 336 15.35 -24.12 10.10
CA PHE A 336 15.79 -25.48 9.71
C PHE A 336 15.23 -26.57 10.62
#